data_f913b08c87886a6175836394b2e79ae4
#
_entry.id   f913b08c87886a6175836394b2e79ae4
#
_cell.length_a   1.000
_cell.length_b   1.000
_cell.length_c   1.000
_cell.angle_alpha   90.00
_cell.angle_beta   90.00
_cell.angle_gamma   90.00
#
_symmetry.space_group_name_H-M   'P 1'
#
loop_
_entity.id
_entity.type
_entity.pdbx_description
1 polymer ?
#
loop_
_entity_poly.entity_id
_entity_poly.type
_entity_poly.pdbx_seq_one_letter_code
_entity_poly.pdbx_strand_id
1 'polypeptide(L)'
;MNSPGGLIVTTPTDREIVMTRVFNAPRRLVFDAWTKPELVRRWLLGPPGWTMPVCEIDLRVGGAYRFVWLGQDGTTMGMGGVYREIVIPERIVNTQLFDQDWTGGETLGTLLLTEQGGKTTLTNSVLYSSREARDGALRTRMAEGVEAGYARLDELLPSLT
;
A
#
# COMPACT_ATOMS: atom_id res chain seq x y z
N MET A 1 -2.20 6.01 -17.68
CA MET A 1 -1.21 5.65 -18.65
C MET A 1 -0.20 4.68 -18.06
N ASN A 2 0.13 3.65 -18.80
CA ASN A 2 1.07 2.63 -18.35
C ASN A 2 2.44 2.86 -18.98
N SER A 3 3.50 2.86 -18.17
CA SER A 3 4.86 2.92 -18.67
C SER A 3 5.64 1.70 -18.17
N PRO A 4 6.70 1.27 -18.88
CA PRO A 4 7.52 0.16 -18.40
C PRO A 4 8.04 0.45 -17.00
N GLY A 5 7.82 -0.46 -16.05
CA GLY A 5 8.18 -0.30 -14.66
C GLY A 5 7.32 0.70 -13.89
N GLY A 6 6.27 1.26 -14.50
CA GLY A 6 5.37 2.19 -13.85
C GLY A 6 4.15 1.52 -13.23
N LEU A 7 3.36 2.33 -12.55
CA LEU A 7 2.13 1.86 -11.92
C LEU A 7 1.03 1.66 -12.97
N ILE A 8 0.38 0.50 -12.91
CA ILE A 8 -0.78 0.18 -13.74
C ILE A 8 -2.00 0.16 -12.82
N VAL A 9 -3.02 0.96 -13.17
CA VAL A 9 -4.26 1.04 -12.39
C VAL A 9 -5.40 0.50 -13.24
N THR A 10 -6.14 -0.47 -12.71
CA THR A 10 -7.31 -1.06 -13.38
C THR A 10 -8.49 -1.12 -12.41
N THR A 11 -9.68 -1.27 -12.97
CA THR A 11 -10.93 -1.35 -12.21
C THR A 11 -11.75 -2.55 -12.71
N PRO A 12 -11.35 -3.77 -12.33
CA PRO A 12 -11.96 -4.99 -12.89
C PRO A 12 -13.41 -5.21 -12.47
N THR A 13 -13.84 -4.62 -11.35
CA THR A 13 -15.23 -4.67 -10.88
C THR A 13 -15.69 -3.27 -10.48
N ASP A 14 -16.98 -3.13 -10.19
CA ASP A 14 -17.58 -1.85 -9.79
C ASP A 14 -17.01 -1.29 -8.48
N ARG A 15 -16.45 -2.16 -7.63
CA ARG A 15 -16.01 -1.79 -6.28
C ARG A 15 -14.51 -1.88 -6.07
N GLU A 16 -13.73 -2.26 -7.08
CA GLU A 16 -12.30 -2.49 -6.93
C GLU A 16 -11.44 -1.49 -7.67
N ILE A 17 -10.30 -1.16 -7.05
CA ILE A 17 -9.16 -0.54 -7.73
C ILE A 17 -8.01 -1.51 -7.57
N VAL A 18 -7.38 -1.89 -8.67
CA VAL A 18 -6.22 -2.79 -8.67
C VAL A 18 -5.01 -2.02 -9.20
N MET A 19 -3.94 -2.04 -8.41
CA MET A 19 -2.69 -1.36 -8.74
C MET A 19 -1.58 -2.38 -8.84
N THR A 20 -0.89 -2.41 -9.98
CA THR A 20 0.15 -3.39 -10.28
C THR A 20 1.45 -2.69 -10.61
N ARG A 21 2.56 -3.21 -10.08
CA ARG A 21 3.89 -2.65 -10.26
C ARG A 21 4.94 -3.76 -10.17
N VAL A 22 5.95 -3.70 -11.02
CA VAL A 22 7.08 -4.63 -10.98
C VAL A 22 8.24 -3.98 -10.25
N PHE A 23 8.87 -4.72 -9.33
CA PHE A 23 10.06 -4.31 -8.59
C PHE A 23 11.23 -5.23 -8.91
N ASN A 24 12.42 -4.67 -9.03
CA ASN A 24 13.64 -5.44 -9.34
C ASN A 24 14.27 -5.96 -8.05
N ALA A 25 13.57 -6.85 -7.38
CA ALA A 25 14.02 -7.48 -6.14
C ALA A 25 13.20 -8.76 -5.89
N PRO A 26 13.74 -9.74 -5.14
CA PRO A 26 12.97 -10.92 -4.76
C PRO A 26 11.81 -10.54 -3.83
N ARG A 27 10.73 -11.31 -3.91
CA ARG A 27 9.50 -10.99 -3.16
C ARG A 27 9.70 -10.97 -1.64
N ARG A 28 10.68 -11.68 -1.12
CA ARG A 28 10.97 -11.66 0.32
C ARG A 28 11.34 -10.26 0.79
N LEU A 29 12.15 -9.55 0.01
CA LEU A 29 12.54 -8.18 0.35
C LEU A 29 11.36 -7.21 0.22
N VAL A 30 10.53 -7.40 -0.80
CA VAL A 30 9.32 -6.59 -0.97
C VAL A 30 8.36 -6.84 0.19
N PHE A 31 8.17 -8.11 0.56
CA PHE A 31 7.33 -8.47 1.70
C PHE A 31 7.83 -7.82 3.00
N ASP A 32 9.14 -7.88 3.26
CA ASP A 32 9.75 -7.26 4.43
C ASP A 32 9.51 -5.74 4.45
N ALA A 33 9.61 -5.09 3.29
CA ALA A 33 9.38 -3.66 3.17
C ALA A 33 7.93 -3.27 3.51
N TRP A 34 6.98 -4.17 3.31
CA TRP A 34 5.56 -3.95 3.62
C TRP A 34 5.19 -4.29 5.06
N THR A 35 6.05 -5.01 5.79
CA THR A 35 5.66 -5.59 7.07
C THR A 35 6.54 -5.18 8.24
N LYS A 36 7.74 -4.66 7.98
CA LYS A 36 8.63 -4.19 9.05
C LYS A 36 8.48 -2.69 9.23
N PRO A 37 8.06 -2.22 10.43
CA PRO A 37 7.81 -0.79 10.66
C PRO A 37 8.97 0.11 10.28
N GLU A 38 10.20 -0.27 10.59
CA GLU A 38 11.40 0.50 10.26
C GLU A 38 11.60 0.67 8.76
N LEU A 39 11.06 -0.23 7.95
CA LEU A 39 11.12 -0.14 6.50
C LEU A 39 9.91 0.61 5.93
N VAL A 40 8.71 0.32 6.45
CA VAL A 40 7.47 0.97 6.00
C VAL A 40 7.59 2.50 6.10
N ARG A 41 8.17 3.00 7.18
CA ARG A 41 8.37 4.43 7.42
C ARG A 41 9.23 5.13 6.37
N ARG A 42 9.99 4.37 5.59
CA ARG A 42 10.95 4.93 4.65
C ARG A 42 10.38 5.12 3.26
N TRP A 43 9.26 4.48 2.94
CA TRP A 43 8.73 4.55 1.59
C TRP A 43 7.22 4.82 1.51
N LEU A 44 6.42 4.34 2.47
CA LEU A 44 4.95 4.49 2.44
C LEU A 44 4.56 5.86 2.98
N LEU A 45 4.95 6.91 2.27
CA LEU A 45 4.81 8.29 2.74
C LEU A 45 3.90 9.14 1.86
N GLY A 46 3.43 8.60 0.71
CA GLY A 46 2.62 9.37 -0.22
C GLY A 46 3.43 10.49 -0.89
N PRO A 47 2.83 11.67 -1.10
CA PRO A 47 3.51 12.78 -1.75
C PRO A 47 4.71 13.27 -0.95
N PRO A 48 5.66 14.02 -1.60
CA PRO A 48 6.80 14.58 -0.87
C PRO A 48 6.38 15.48 0.29
N GLY A 49 7.18 15.47 1.36
CA GLY A 49 6.95 16.34 2.51
C GLY A 49 6.23 15.68 3.67
N TRP A 50 5.75 14.45 3.48
CA TRP A 50 5.08 13.71 4.55
C TRP A 50 6.06 12.79 5.26
N THR A 51 5.85 12.62 6.59
CA THR A 51 6.57 11.66 7.41
C THR A 51 5.57 10.75 8.10
N MET A 52 6.05 9.66 8.70
CA MET A 52 5.21 8.69 9.42
C MET A 52 5.66 8.58 10.87
N PRO A 53 5.16 9.45 11.76
CA PRO A 53 5.54 9.40 13.19
C PRO A 53 5.04 8.16 13.92
N VAL A 54 3.96 7.53 13.45
CA VAL A 54 3.45 6.30 14.05
C VAL A 54 3.39 5.22 12.98
N CYS A 55 4.03 4.09 13.26
CA CYS A 55 3.98 2.89 12.43
C CYS A 55 4.03 1.68 13.34
N GLU A 56 2.87 1.06 13.56
CA GLU A 56 2.72 -0.09 14.44
C GLU A 56 2.14 -1.25 13.65
N ILE A 57 2.76 -2.41 13.73
CA ILE A 57 2.34 -3.59 12.98
C ILE A 57 2.42 -4.81 13.92
N ASP A 58 1.27 -5.44 14.15
CA ASP A 58 1.19 -6.73 14.81
C ASP A 58 0.93 -7.78 13.73
N LEU A 59 1.99 -8.32 13.14
CA LEU A 59 1.92 -9.15 11.94
C LEU A 59 1.47 -10.57 12.27
N ARG A 60 0.17 -10.74 12.48
CA ARG A 60 -0.48 -12.03 12.68
C ARG A 60 -1.94 -11.88 12.29
N VAL A 61 -2.58 -12.99 11.94
CA VAL A 61 -4.03 -12.99 11.68
C VAL A 61 -4.75 -12.52 12.94
N GLY A 62 -5.62 -11.52 12.78
CA GLY A 62 -6.29 -10.86 13.91
C GLY A 62 -5.48 -9.74 14.55
N GLY A 63 -4.21 -9.58 14.18
CA GLY A 63 -3.39 -8.47 14.68
C GLY A 63 -3.76 -7.16 14.02
N ALA A 64 -3.54 -6.05 14.73
CA ALA A 64 -3.86 -4.71 14.25
C ALA A 64 -2.62 -4.01 13.73
N TYR A 65 -2.82 -3.05 12.84
CA TYR A 65 -1.77 -2.14 12.43
C TYR A 65 -2.28 -0.70 12.50
N ARG A 66 -1.34 0.25 12.64
CA ARG A 66 -1.68 1.66 12.71
C ARG A 66 -0.59 2.49 12.07
N PHE A 67 -0.96 3.34 11.11
CA PHE A 67 -0.07 4.31 10.47
C PHE A 67 -0.63 5.71 10.71
N VAL A 68 0.26 6.64 11.09
CA VAL A 68 -0.09 8.07 11.15
C VAL A 68 0.95 8.84 10.35
N TRP A 69 0.48 9.63 9.41
CA TRP A 69 1.32 10.50 8.58
C TRP A 69 1.19 11.94 9.07
N LEU A 70 2.30 12.67 8.95
CA LEU A 70 2.37 14.09 9.31
C LEU A 70 2.90 14.88 8.12
N GLY A 71 2.13 15.85 7.64
CA GLY A 71 2.51 16.75 6.57
C GLY A 71 3.32 17.95 7.09
N GLN A 72 3.96 18.67 6.19
CA GLN A 72 4.81 19.83 6.54
C GLN A 72 4.00 20.97 7.19
N ASP A 73 2.72 21.08 6.88
CA ASP A 73 1.84 22.11 7.43
C ASP A 73 1.20 21.71 8.78
N GLY A 74 1.61 20.56 9.33
CA GLY A 74 1.03 20.05 10.56
C GLY A 74 -0.21 19.19 10.38
N THR A 75 -0.67 19.01 9.14
CA THR A 75 -1.81 18.11 8.86
C THR A 75 -1.46 16.68 9.22
N THR A 76 -2.37 15.99 9.88
CA THR A 76 -2.19 14.56 10.17
C THR A 76 -3.22 13.73 9.43
N MET A 77 -2.83 12.51 9.08
CA MET A 77 -3.72 11.52 8.48
C MET A 77 -3.43 10.18 9.14
N GLY A 78 -4.45 9.48 9.58
CA GLY A 78 -4.30 8.17 10.21
C GLY A 78 -5.06 7.10 9.50
N MET A 79 -4.52 5.88 9.51
CA MET A 79 -5.17 4.70 8.96
C MET A 79 -4.82 3.50 9.82
N GLY A 80 -5.76 2.60 9.99
CA GLY A 80 -5.52 1.34 10.68
C GLY A 80 -6.42 0.25 10.18
N GLY A 81 -6.21 -0.95 10.70
CA GLY A 81 -7.00 -2.10 10.33
C GLY A 81 -6.52 -3.36 11.02
N VAL A 82 -7.01 -4.49 10.52
CA VAL A 82 -6.73 -5.82 11.07
C VAL A 82 -6.33 -6.74 9.93
N TYR A 83 -5.32 -7.59 10.18
CA TYR A 83 -4.91 -8.61 9.22
C TYR A 83 -5.89 -9.77 9.24
N ARG A 84 -6.39 -10.14 8.05
CA ARG A 84 -7.32 -11.25 7.85
C ARG A 84 -6.63 -12.50 7.34
N GLU A 85 -5.57 -12.34 6.54
CA GLU A 85 -4.82 -13.45 5.97
C GLU A 85 -3.38 -13.04 5.79
N ILE A 86 -2.45 -13.93 6.10
CA ILE A 86 -1.01 -13.71 5.91
C ILE A 86 -0.41 -15.00 5.40
N VAL A 87 0.16 -14.96 4.19
CA VAL A 87 0.94 -16.07 3.61
C VAL A 87 2.30 -15.49 3.22
N ILE A 88 3.31 -15.75 4.04
CA ILE A 88 4.66 -15.20 3.85
C ILE A 88 5.38 -15.98 2.75
N PRO A 89 6.00 -15.34 1.79
CA PRO A 89 6.09 -13.91 1.48
C PRO A 89 5.20 -13.48 0.31
N GLU A 90 4.01 -14.06 0.16
CA GLU A 90 3.26 -13.90 -1.07
C GLU A 90 1.91 -13.19 -0.96
N ARG A 91 1.28 -13.14 0.24
CA ARG A 91 -0.09 -12.64 0.30
C ARG A 91 -0.43 -12.04 1.67
N ILE A 92 -1.06 -10.87 1.66
CA ILE A 92 -1.64 -10.26 2.85
C ILE A 92 -3.03 -9.74 2.50
N VAL A 93 -4.01 -10.05 3.33
CA VAL A 93 -5.35 -9.47 3.26
C VAL A 93 -5.60 -8.73 4.57
N ASN A 94 -5.98 -7.46 4.47
CA ASN A 94 -6.20 -6.62 5.64
C ASN A 94 -7.33 -5.62 5.42
N THR A 95 -8.01 -5.26 6.50
CA THR A 95 -8.97 -4.16 6.45
C THR A 95 -8.23 -2.84 6.51
N GLN A 96 -8.86 -1.77 6.01
CA GLN A 96 -8.30 -0.42 6.01
C GLN A 96 -9.40 0.58 6.35
N LEU A 97 -9.14 1.42 7.34
CA LEU A 97 -10.05 2.50 7.68
C LEU A 97 -9.24 3.75 8.01
N PHE A 98 -9.48 4.82 7.25
CA PHE A 98 -8.87 6.12 7.50
C PHE A 98 -9.65 6.88 8.57
N ASP A 99 -8.94 7.60 9.43
CA ASP A 99 -9.58 8.42 10.46
C ASP A 99 -10.49 9.47 9.84
N GLN A 100 -10.10 10.02 8.67
CA GLN A 100 -10.84 11.03 7.94
C GLN A 100 -11.91 10.47 6.99
N ASP A 101 -11.99 9.16 6.90
CA ASP A 101 -13.01 8.42 6.14
C ASP A 101 -13.24 8.91 4.68
N TRP A 102 -12.14 9.27 4.00
CA TRP A 102 -12.22 9.74 2.61
C TRP A 102 -12.54 8.61 1.62
N THR A 103 -12.48 7.37 2.05
CA THR A 103 -12.73 6.19 1.20
C THR A 103 -14.17 5.68 1.28
N GLY A 104 -15.05 6.37 2.01
CA GLY A 104 -16.45 5.98 2.13
C GLY A 104 -16.66 4.73 3.00
N GLY A 105 -15.87 4.57 4.06
CA GLY A 105 -15.94 3.46 4.99
C GLY A 105 -14.75 2.53 4.91
N GLU A 106 -14.84 1.42 5.62
CA GLU A 106 -13.79 0.41 5.65
C GLU A 106 -13.61 -0.23 4.27
N THR A 107 -12.35 -0.40 3.87
CA THR A 107 -11.99 -1.12 2.64
C THR A 107 -11.27 -2.40 2.98
N LEU A 108 -11.18 -3.31 2.01
CA LEU A 108 -10.41 -4.56 2.15
C LEU A 108 -9.28 -4.53 1.14
N GLY A 109 -8.05 -4.57 1.65
CA GLY A 109 -6.85 -4.60 0.81
C GLY A 109 -6.33 -6.01 0.66
N THR A 110 -5.87 -6.35 -0.54
CA THR A 110 -5.20 -7.60 -0.83
C THR A 110 -3.88 -7.30 -1.52
N LEU A 111 -2.78 -7.67 -0.88
CA LEU A 111 -1.44 -7.58 -1.44
C LEU A 111 -1.05 -8.96 -1.93
N LEU A 112 -0.65 -9.03 -3.20
CA LEU A 112 -0.16 -10.28 -3.79
C LEU A 112 1.22 -10.02 -4.40
N LEU A 113 2.19 -10.86 -4.04
CA LEU A 113 3.56 -10.78 -4.53
C LEU A 113 3.90 -12.07 -5.28
N THR A 114 4.17 -11.95 -6.57
CA THR A 114 4.62 -13.08 -7.39
C THR A 114 6.03 -12.79 -7.88
N GLU A 115 6.89 -13.78 -7.83
CA GLU A 115 8.30 -13.62 -8.20
C GLU A 115 8.62 -14.43 -9.45
N GLN A 116 9.38 -13.81 -10.36
CA GLN A 116 9.89 -14.49 -11.54
C GLN A 116 11.23 -13.86 -11.94
N GLY A 117 12.26 -14.68 -12.04
CA GLY A 117 13.58 -14.21 -12.44
C GLY A 117 14.18 -13.16 -11.53
N GLY A 118 13.96 -13.25 -10.23
CA GLY A 118 14.47 -12.29 -9.25
C GLY A 118 13.71 -10.97 -9.21
N LYS A 119 12.61 -10.85 -9.95
CA LYS A 119 11.74 -9.67 -9.94
C LYS A 119 10.40 -10.02 -9.34
N THR A 120 9.79 -9.06 -8.67
CA THR A 120 8.50 -9.22 -8.03
C THR A 120 7.44 -8.38 -8.72
N THR A 121 6.34 -9.02 -9.09
CA THR A 121 5.11 -8.30 -9.49
C THR A 121 4.26 -8.14 -8.25
N LEU A 122 4.02 -6.89 -7.88
CA LEU A 122 3.17 -6.52 -6.76
C LEU A 122 1.81 -6.14 -7.30
N THR A 123 0.76 -6.79 -6.79
CA THR A 123 -0.62 -6.46 -7.10
C THR A 123 -1.30 -6.08 -5.81
N ASN A 124 -1.80 -4.85 -5.73
CA ASN A 124 -2.53 -4.35 -4.58
C ASN A 124 -3.96 -4.06 -5.00
N SER A 125 -4.89 -4.85 -4.49
CA SER A 125 -6.31 -4.70 -4.79
C SER A 125 -7.02 -4.10 -3.60
N VAL A 126 -7.83 -3.07 -3.83
CA VAL A 126 -8.62 -2.45 -2.77
C VAL A 126 -10.09 -2.59 -3.14
N LEU A 127 -10.84 -3.23 -2.27
CA LEU A 127 -12.29 -3.42 -2.42
C LEU A 127 -13.01 -2.38 -1.57
N TYR A 128 -13.80 -1.53 -2.23
CA TYR A 128 -14.55 -0.45 -1.57
C TYR A 128 -15.96 -0.91 -1.16
N SER A 129 -16.58 -0.18 -0.26
CA SER A 129 -17.92 -0.51 0.25
C SER A 129 -19.01 -0.33 -0.81
N SER A 130 -18.76 0.53 -1.81
CA SER A 130 -19.72 0.81 -2.88
C SER A 130 -18.98 1.27 -4.12
N ARG A 131 -19.72 1.31 -5.24
CA ARG A 131 -19.22 1.87 -6.49
C ARG A 131 -18.92 3.36 -6.33
N GLU A 132 -19.79 4.09 -5.62
CA GLU A 132 -19.59 5.52 -5.37
C GLU A 132 -18.33 5.79 -4.57
N ALA A 133 -18.04 4.96 -3.56
CA ALA A 133 -16.81 5.06 -2.78
C ALA A 133 -15.59 4.81 -3.65
N ARG A 134 -15.63 3.77 -4.50
CA ARG A 134 -14.57 3.46 -5.45
C ARG A 134 -14.34 4.62 -6.42
N ASP A 135 -15.41 5.15 -7.01
CA ASP A 135 -15.31 6.26 -7.96
C ASP A 135 -14.78 7.53 -7.28
N GLY A 136 -15.17 7.76 -6.04
CA GLY A 136 -14.66 8.87 -5.24
C GLY A 136 -13.15 8.77 -5.02
N ALA A 137 -12.67 7.58 -4.71
CA ALA A 137 -11.23 7.34 -4.54
C ALA A 137 -10.46 7.58 -5.84
N LEU A 138 -11.01 7.16 -6.98
CA LEU A 138 -10.38 7.39 -8.28
C LEU A 138 -10.23 8.87 -8.63
N ARG A 139 -11.09 9.71 -8.09
CA ARG A 139 -11.03 11.16 -8.33
C ARG A 139 -9.99 11.86 -7.43
N THR A 140 -9.44 11.17 -6.45
CA THR A 140 -8.36 11.71 -5.62
C THR A 140 -7.01 11.51 -6.32
N ARG A 141 -5.94 12.04 -5.71
CA ARG A 141 -4.59 11.85 -6.21
C ARG A 141 -3.91 10.63 -5.59
N MET A 142 -4.69 9.61 -5.21
CA MET A 142 -4.14 8.44 -4.54
C MET A 142 -3.09 7.71 -5.40
N ALA A 143 -3.33 7.61 -6.71
CA ALA A 143 -2.38 6.93 -7.61
C ALA A 143 -1.04 7.65 -7.66
N GLU A 144 -1.03 8.99 -7.64
CA GLU A 144 0.19 9.76 -7.60
C GLU A 144 0.96 9.51 -6.30
N GLY A 145 0.24 9.44 -5.17
CA GLY A 145 0.85 9.15 -3.88
C GLY A 145 1.44 7.75 -3.82
N VAL A 146 0.72 6.77 -4.35
CA VAL A 146 1.20 5.38 -4.43
C VAL A 146 2.46 5.31 -5.29
N GLU A 147 2.44 5.95 -6.44
CA GLU A 147 3.58 5.95 -7.37
C GLU A 147 4.81 6.60 -6.74
N ALA A 148 4.64 7.71 -6.02
CA ALA A 148 5.73 8.37 -5.29
C ALA A 148 6.31 7.43 -4.22
N GLY A 149 5.47 6.72 -3.50
CA GLY A 149 5.93 5.74 -2.51
C GLY A 149 6.69 4.59 -3.15
N TYR A 150 6.20 4.08 -4.26
CA TYR A 150 6.87 2.98 -4.97
C TYR A 150 8.20 3.41 -5.56
N ALA A 151 8.35 4.66 -5.97
CA ALA A 151 9.64 5.20 -6.41
C ALA A 151 10.66 5.17 -5.27
N ARG A 152 10.24 5.51 -4.05
CA ARG A 152 11.10 5.40 -2.87
C ARG A 152 11.43 3.94 -2.55
N LEU A 153 10.46 3.04 -2.73
CA LEU A 153 10.68 1.61 -2.52
C LEU A 153 11.73 1.08 -3.50
N ASP A 154 11.71 1.52 -4.75
CA ASP A 154 12.74 1.16 -5.73
C ASP A 154 14.15 1.54 -5.23
N GLU A 155 14.28 2.68 -4.57
CA GLU A 155 15.57 3.13 -4.03
C GLU A 155 15.97 2.37 -2.78
N LEU A 156 15.00 1.96 -1.97
CA LEU A 156 15.23 1.25 -0.71
C LEU A 156 15.66 -0.20 -0.92
N LEU A 157 15.01 -0.90 -1.85
CA LEU A 157 15.19 -2.35 -2.02
C LEU A 157 16.65 -2.79 -2.22
N PRO A 158 17.49 -2.10 -3.04
CA PRO A 158 18.88 -2.51 -3.19
C PRO A 158 19.67 -2.49 -1.88
N SER A 159 19.30 -1.65 -0.92
CA SER A 159 19.99 -1.55 0.36
C SER A 159 19.64 -2.70 1.31
N LEU A 160 18.65 -3.51 0.98
CA LEU A 160 18.17 -4.61 1.84
C LEU A 160 18.82 -5.95 1.51
N THR A 161 19.61 -6.02 0.46
CA THR A 161 20.30 -7.26 0.05
C THR A 161 21.55 -7.52 0.87
#